data_f52c9b6465296d332be86f6277993c8a
#
_entry.id   f52c9b6465296d332be86f6277993c8a
#
_cell.length_a   1.000
_cell.length_b   1.000
_cell.length_c   1.000
_cell.angle_alpha   90.00
_cell.angle_beta   90.00
_cell.angle_gamma   90.00
#
_symmetry.space_group_name_H-M   'P 1'
#
loop_
_entity.id
_entity.type
_entity.pdbx_description
1 polymer ?
#
loop_
_entity_poly.entity_id
_entity_poly.type
_entity_poly.pdbx_seq_one_letter_code
_entity_poly.pdbx_strand_id
1 'polypeptide(L)'
;MKPISFLLLLLLITSCTVKIQPIEYGTDDCDFCKMGIVDTKHAAQLVTTKGKNYKFDAIECMLHYLQQADQNSTAYQHILVADLLNPGTLIPADQAHFIVSKNIPSPMGAFLSATQTEAQVQQLIEEYTGDHYTFTTIRQQLSHH
;
A
#
# COMPACT_ATOMS: atom_id res chain seq x y z
N MET A 1 10.51 29.32 -56.03
CA MET A 1 11.10 28.88 -54.76
C MET A 1 9.96 28.70 -53.75
N LYS A 2 9.57 27.45 -53.45
CA LYS A 2 8.46 27.15 -52.54
C LYS A 2 9.00 27.07 -51.11
N PRO A 3 8.44 27.76 -50.10
CA PRO A 3 8.80 27.53 -48.71
C PRO A 3 8.17 26.22 -48.26
N ILE A 4 8.99 25.27 -47.85
CA ILE A 4 8.60 24.02 -47.21
C ILE A 4 8.08 24.38 -45.83
N SER A 5 6.74 24.31 -45.68
CA SER A 5 6.06 24.46 -44.39
C SER A 5 6.40 23.22 -43.54
N PHE A 6 7.37 23.36 -42.65
CA PHE A 6 7.73 22.35 -41.66
C PHE A 6 6.65 22.34 -40.59
N LEU A 7 5.59 21.54 -40.84
CA LEU A 7 4.54 21.29 -39.85
C LEU A 7 5.14 20.44 -38.74
N LEU A 8 5.63 21.11 -37.71
CA LEU A 8 6.13 20.53 -36.50
C LEU A 8 4.91 19.90 -35.77
N LEU A 9 4.68 18.60 -36.04
CA LEU A 9 3.70 17.79 -35.33
C LEU A 9 4.18 17.62 -33.91
N LEU A 10 3.76 18.51 -33.03
CA LEU A 10 3.99 18.46 -31.60
C LEU A 10 3.18 17.25 -31.06
N LEU A 11 3.83 16.10 -30.98
CA LEU A 11 3.27 14.94 -30.29
C LEU A 11 3.08 15.33 -28.82
N LEU A 12 1.86 15.66 -28.45
CA LEU A 12 1.42 15.76 -27.05
C LEU A 12 1.46 14.35 -26.47
N ILE A 13 2.58 13.99 -25.85
CA ILE A 13 2.67 12.80 -25.02
C ILE A 13 1.81 13.06 -23.78
N THR A 14 0.53 12.73 -23.86
CA THR A 14 -0.33 12.68 -22.69
C THR A 14 0.15 11.53 -21.82
N SER A 15 1.07 11.82 -20.89
CA SER A 15 1.42 10.89 -19.83
C SER A 15 0.14 10.64 -19.00
N CYS A 16 -0.46 9.47 -19.16
CA CYS A 16 -1.55 9.02 -18.30
C CYS A 16 -0.99 8.83 -16.89
N THR A 17 -1.07 9.86 -16.06
CA THR A 17 -0.72 9.77 -14.64
C THR A 17 -1.79 8.93 -13.95
N VAL A 18 -1.41 7.77 -13.42
CA VAL A 18 -2.29 6.91 -12.65
C VAL A 18 -2.66 7.62 -11.35
N LYS A 19 -3.97 7.80 -11.11
CA LYS A 19 -4.49 8.54 -9.97
C LYS A 19 -4.72 7.61 -8.78
N ILE A 20 -4.13 7.94 -7.63
CA ILE A 20 -4.45 7.35 -6.33
C ILE A 20 -5.77 7.98 -5.85
N GLN A 21 -6.81 7.16 -5.67
CA GLN A 21 -8.08 7.59 -5.11
C GLN A 21 -8.00 7.50 -3.58
N PRO A 22 -8.49 8.50 -2.82
CA PRO A 22 -8.47 8.42 -1.36
C PRO A 22 -9.32 7.26 -0.85
N ILE A 23 -8.93 6.72 0.32
CA ILE A 23 -9.77 5.78 1.06
C ILE A 23 -10.83 6.61 1.80
N GLU A 24 -12.11 6.31 1.54
CA GLU A 24 -13.24 6.93 2.21
C GLU A 24 -13.59 6.10 3.45
N TYR A 25 -12.91 6.38 4.57
CA TYR A 25 -13.09 5.65 5.83
C TYR A 25 -14.55 5.72 6.31
N GLY A 26 -15.10 4.57 6.68
CA GLY A 26 -16.51 4.41 7.05
C GLY A 26 -17.48 4.21 5.88
N THR A 27 -16.99 4.29 4.63
CA THR A 27 -17.81 4.12 3.41
C THR A 27 -17.27 3.04 2.50
N ASP A 28 -15.93 2.97 2.32
CA ASP A 28 -15.30 1.96 1.49
C ASP A 28 -15.25 0.59 2.19
N ASP A 29 -15.38 -0.47 1.42
CA ASP A 29 -15.21 -1.84 1.86
C ASP A 29 -13.85 -2.40 1.42
N CYS A 30 -13.29 -3.30 2.23
CA CYS A 30 -12.05 -4.01 1.93
C CYS A 30 -12.22 -4.94 0.73
N ASP A 31 -11.37 -4.81 -0.28
CA ASP A 31 -11.41 -5.63 -1.49
C ASP A 31 -11.09 -7.11 -1.23
N PHE A 32 -10.51 -7.45 -0.09
CA PHE A 32 -10.19 -8.82 0.32
C PHE A 32 -11.24 -9.42 1.25
N CYS A 33 -11.38 -8.91 2.47
CA CYS A 33 -12.26 -9.48 3.49
C CYS A 33 -13.71 -8.98 3.44
N LYS A 34 -13.99 -7.93 2.64
CA LYS A 34 -15.31 -7.31 2.45
C LYS A 34 -15.89 -6.60 3.68
N MET A 35 -15.08 -6.38 4.69
CA MET A 35 -15.44 -5.55 5.86
C MET A 35 -15.24 -4.07 5.55
N GLY A 36 -16.00 -3.21 6.23
CA GLY A 36 -15.85 -1.75 6.09
C GLY A 36 -14.48 -1.28 6.56
N ILE A 37 -13.87 -0.34 5.84
CA ILE A 37 -12.57 0.24 6.19
C ILE A 37 -12.81 1.41 7.13
N VAL A 38 -12.48 1.22 8.41
CA VAL A 38 -12.67 2.26 9.45
C VAL A 38 -11.36 2.65 10.14
N ASP A 39 -10.36 1.76 10.17
CA ASP A 39 -9.09 1.99 10.83
C ASP A 39 -8.13 2.78 9.92
N THR A 40 -7.79 3.99 10.36
CA THR A 40 -6.88 4.89 9.62
C THR A 40 -5.40 4.58 9.81
N LYS A 41 -5.05 3.65 10.71
CA LYS A 41 -3.67 3.31 11.09
C LYS A 41 -3.13 2.06 10.39
N HIS A 42 -4.02 1.20 9.85
CA HIS A 42 -3.63 -0.10 9.29
C HIS A 42 -4.10 -0.32 7.85
N ALA A 43 -4.88 0.62 7.30
CA ALA A 43 -5.37 0.54 5.93
C ALA A 43 -4.23 0.40 4.91
N ALA A 44 -4.55 -0.19 3.76
CA ALA A 44 -3.61 -0.31 2.66
C ALA A 44 -4.30 -0.14 1.31
N GLN A 45 -3.53 0.12 0.26
CA GLN A 45 -4.06 0.37 -1.07
C GLN A 45 -3.12 -0.14 -2.16
N LEU A 46 -3.69 -0.74 -3.19
CA LEU A 46 -3.00 -1.10 -4.43
C LEU A 46 -3.58 -0.28 -5.58
N VAL A 47 -2.72 0.26 -6.43
CA VAL A 47 -3.13 0.93 -7.65
C VAL A 47 -2.43 0.28 -8.83
N THR A 48 -3.21 -0.29 -9.75
CA THR A 48 -2.66 -0.96 -10.93
C THR A 48 -2.09 0.05 -11.92
N THR A 49 -1.22 -0.40 -12.81
CA THR A 49 -0.72 0.40 -13.95
C THR A 49 -1.84 0.89 -14.89
N LYS A 50 -3.03 0.28 -14.82
CA LYS A 50 -4.23 0.68 -15.56
C LYS A 50 -5.15 1.63 -14.78
N GLY A 51 -4.75 2.06 -13.56
CA GLY A 51 -5.47 3.02 -12.74
C GLY A 51 -6.58 2.45 -11.85
N LYS A 52 -6.72 1.11 -11.77
CA LYS A 52 -7.67 0.52 -10.82
C LYS A 52 -7.10 0.58 -9.40
N ASN A 53 -7.91 1.06 -8.47
CA ASN A 53 -7.58 1.16 -7.05
C ASN A 53 -8.27 0.03 -6.29
N TYR A 54 -7.51 -0.70 -5.46
CA TYR A 54 -8.01 -1.69 -4.50
C TYR A 54 -7.68 -1.19 -3.10
N LYS A 55 -8.64 -1.25 -2.20
CA LYS A 55 -8.55 -0.69 -0.85
C LYS A 55 -8.72 -1.79 0.20
N PHE A 56 -7.98 -1.71 1.29
CA PHE A 56 -7.94 -2.75 2.32
C PHE A 56 -8.01 -2.12 3.71
N ASP A 57 -8.73 -2.77 4.62
CA ASP A 57 -8.88 -2.34 6.01
C ASP A 57 -7.64 -2.65 6.86
N ALA A 58 -6.81 -3.61 6.40
CA ALA A 58 -5.58 -3.99 7.05
C ALA A 58 -4.47 -4.32 6.04
N ILE A 59 -3.21 -4.12 6.46
CA ILE A 59 -2.03 -4.42 5.64
C ILE A 59 -2.00 -5.92 5.30
N GLU A 60 -2.35 -6.79 6.24
CA GLU A 60 -2.43 -8.23 6.03
C GLU A 60 -3.46 -8.62 4.95
N CYS A 61 -4.58 -7.93 4.84
CA CYS A 61 -5.55 -8.15 3.76
C CYS A 61 -4.95 -7.85 2.39
N MET A 62 -4.19 -6.76 2.28
CA MET A 62 -3.46 -6.43 1.05
C MET A 62 -2.42 -7.50 0.71
N LEU A 63 -1.66 -7.98 1.71
CA LEU A 63 -0.62 -9.00 1.50
C LEU A 63 -1.22 -10.33 1.04
N HIS A 64 -2.33 -10.77 1.61
CA HIS A 64 -3.07 -11.96 1.15
C HIS A 64 -3.64 -11.77 -0.26
N TYR A 65 -4.17 -10.58 -0.56
CA TYR A 65 -4.63 -10.25 -1.89
C TYR A 65 -3.50 -10.34 -2.92
N LEU A 66 -2.32 -9.80 -2.61
CA LEU A 66 -1.12 -9.88 -3.46
C LEU A 66 -0.70 -11.32 -3.72
N GLN A 67 -0.72 -12.20 -2.71
CA GLN A 67 -0.42 -13.62 -2.88
C GLN A 67 -1.33 -14.30 -3.91
N GLN A 68 -2.63 -13.99 -3.88
CA GLN A 68 -3.58 -14.53 -4.84
C GLN A 68 -3.41 -13.91 -6.23
N ALA A 69 -3.09 -12.61 -6.29
CA ALA A 69 -2.94 -11.85 -7.53
C ALA A 69 -1.61 -12.14 -8.26
N ASP A 70 -0.54 -12.49 -7.56
CA ASP A 70 0.76 -12.86 -8.17
C ASP A 70 0.62 -14.01 -9.16
N GLN A 71 -0.41 -14.85 -9.00
CA GLN A 71 -0.76 -15.90 -9.99
C GLN A 71 -1.33 -15.33 -11.29
N ASN A 72 -1.78 -14.08 -11.33
CA ASN A 72 -2.46 -13.43 -12.46
C ASN A 72 -1.62 -12.36 -13.17
N SER A 73 -0.33 -12.21 -12.84
CA SER A 73 0.60 -11.23 -13.45
C SER A 73 0.09 -9.78 -13.44
N THR A 74 -0.68 -9.38 -12.44
CA THR A 74 -1.16 -8.00 -12.32
C THR A 74 -0.01 -7.07 -11.91
N ALA A 75 0.25 -6.03 -12.71
CA ALA A 75 1.25 -5.02 -12.39
C ALA A 75 0.64 -3.87 -11.56
N TYR A 76 1.31 -3.50 -10.48
CA TYR A 76 0.92 -2.38 -9.61
C TYR A 76 1.86 -1.19 -9.79
N GLN A 77 1.27 0.00 -9.97
CA GLN A 77 1.99 1.27 -10.02
C GLN A 77 2.32 1.77 -8.60
N HIS A 78 1.38 1.55 -7.66
CA HIS A 78 1.55 1.92 -6.27
C HIS A 78 1.09 0.79 -5.36
N ILE A 79 1.91 0.52 -4.34
CA ILE A 79 1.61 -0.36 -3.21
C ILE A 79 1.80 0.51 -1.97
N LEU A 80 0.71 0.80 -1.27
CA LEU A 80 0.68 1.79 -0.20
C LEU A 80 0.16 1.17 1.10
N VAL A 81 0.72 1.61 2.22
CA VAL A 81 0.31 1.21 3.57
C VAL A 81 0.13 2.42 4.46
N ALA A 82 -0.78 2.36 5.41
CA ALA A 82 -0.97 3.43 6.38
C ALA A 82 0.24 3.53 7.32
N ASP A 83 0.64 4.77 7.61
CA ASP A 83 1.64 5.07 8.63
C ASP A 83 0.97 5.06 10.02
N LEU A 84 1.37 4.12 10.88
CA LEU A 84 0.85 3.97 12.23
C LEU A 84 0.91 5.26 13.04
N LEU A 85 1.99 6.03 12.85
CA LEU A 85 2.25 7.26 13.62
C LEU A 85 1.60 8.51 13.01
N ASN A 86 1.14 8.43 11.75
CA ASN A 86 0.41 9.50 11.07
C ASN A 86 -0.89 8.94 10.46
N PRO A 87 -1.93 8.68 11.28
CA PRO A 87 -3.17 8.05 10.85
C PRO A 87 -3.80 8.73 9.62
N GLY A 88 -4.22 7.93 8.64
CA GLY A 88 -4.78 8.42 7.38
C GLY A 88 -3.75 8.77 6.30
N THR A 89 -2.45 8.79 6.64
CA THR A 89 -1.36 8.96 5.67
C THR A 89 -0.95 7.62 5.10
N LEU A 90 -0.92 7.50 3.77
CA LEU A 90 -0.41 6.32 3.08
C LEU A 90 1.03 6.57 2.61
N ILE A 91 1.90 5.59 2.84
CA ILE A 91 3.31 5.61 2.45
C ILE A 91 3.63 4.44 1.51
N PRO A 92 4.64 4.57 0.62
CA PRO A 92 5.06 3.46 -0.24
C PRO A 92 5.55 2.26 0.57
N ALA A 93 4.99 1.08 0.29
CA ALA A 93 5.28 -0.13 1.06
C ALA A 93 6.74 -0.61 0.94
N ASP A 94 7.38 -0.38 -0.20
CA ASP A 94 8.79 -0.70 -0.44
C ASP A 94 9.77 0.17 0.36
N GLN A 95 9.30 1.33 0.86
CA GLN A 95 10.06 2.25 1.70
C GLN A 95 9.63 2.18 3.18
N ALA A 96 8.54 1.48 3.48
CA ALA A 96 8.02 1.35 4.81
C ALA A 96 8.79 0.31 5.65
N HIS A 97 8.77 0.53 6.96
CA HIS A 97 9.29 -0.40 7.97
C HIS A 97 8.11 -1.02 8.72
N PHE A 98 8.06 -2.34 8.78
CA PHE A 98 6.94 -3.08 9.36
C PHE A 98 7.29 -3.62 10.74
N ILE A 99 6.31 -3.63 11.62
CA ILE A 99 6.40 -4.26 12.94
C ILE A 99 5.26 -5.26 13.11
N VAL A 100 5.57 -6.45 13.61
CA VAL A 100 4.59 -7.39 14.13
C VAL A 100 4.70 -7.38 15.65
N SER A 101 3.68 -6.86 16.32
CA SER A 101 3.65 -6.74 17.78
C SER A 101 2.29 -7.10 18.34
N LYS A 102 2.21 -8.06 19.25
CA LYS A 102 0.97 -8.45 19.95
C LYS A 102 0.38 -7.33 20.80
N ASN A 103 1.18 -6.29 21.09
CA ASN A 103 0.76 -5.12 21.86
C ASN A 103 0.22 -3.98 20.98
N ILE A 104 0.27 -4.13 19.66
CA ILE A 104 -0.33 -3.23 18.68
C ILE A 104 -1.34 -4.02 17.85
N PRO A 105 -2.64 -4.03 18.27
CA PRO A 105 -3.64 -4.81 17.54
C PRO A 105 -3.93 -4.20 16.16
N SER A 106 -4.11 -5.07 15.16
CA SER A 106 -4.57 -4.72 13.81
C SER A 106 -5.98 -5.27 13.56
N PRO A 107 -6.74 -4.73 12.59
CA PRO A 107 -8.14 -5.12 12.36
C PRO A 107 -8.35 -6.62 12.11
N MET A 108 -7.42 -7.28 11.42
CA MET A 108 -7.51 -8.70 11.08
C MET A 108 -6.71 -9.61 12.04
N GLY A 109 -6.09 -9.04 13.07
CA GLY A 109 -5.43 -9.80 14.13
C GLY A 109 -4.05 -10.37 13.78
N ALA A 110 -3.42 -9.93 12.70
CA ALA A 110 -2.03 -10.26 12.40
C ALA A 110 -1.03 -9.39 13.18
N PHE A 111 -1.53 -8.37 13.92
CA PHE A 111 -0.70 -7.47 14.73
C PHE A 111 0.35 -6.71 13.90
N LEU A 112 0.05 -6.48 12.64
CA LEU A 112 0.94 -5.89 11.64
C LEU A 112 0.67 -4.39 11.48
N SER A 113 1.72 -3.60 11.64
CA SER A 113 1.70 -2.14 11.44
C SER A 113 2.89 -1.70 10.61
N ALA A 114 2.84 -0.50 10.05
CA ALA A 114 3.93 0.08 9.30
C ALA A 114 4.24 1.50 9.74
N THR A 115 5.50 1.92 9.55
CA THR A 115 5.98 3.28 9.80
C THR A 115 6.89 3.75 8.66
N GLN A 116 7.11 5.06 8.59
CA GLN A 116 7.88 5.66 7.50
C GLN A 116 9.39 5.45 7.64
N THR A 117 9.93 5.37 8.86
CA THR A 117 11.39 5.34 9.09
C THR A 117 11.80 4.19 10.00
N GLU A 118 13.06 3.74 9.81
CA GLU A 118 13.67 2.73 10.69
C GLU A 118 13.74 3.20 12.15
N ALA A 119 14.03 4.47 12.41
CA ALA A 119 14.06 5.01 13.76
C ALA A 119 12.70 4.88 14.46
N GLN A 120 11.61 5.11 13.73
CA GLN A 120 10.24 4.97 14.25
C GLN A 120 9.91 3.52 14.60
N VAL A 121 10.25 2.56 13.74
CA VAL A 121 9.99 1.15 14.05
C VAL A 121 10.82 0.66 15.23
N GLN A 122 12.08 1.11 15.38
CA GLN A 122 12.90 0.78 16.54
C GLN A 122 12.31 1.34 17.84
N GLN A 123 11.82 2.59 17.83
CA GLN A 123 11.12 3.17 18.97
C GLN A 123 9.87 2.37 19.35
N LEU A 124 9.09 1.91 18.36
CA LEU A 124 7.91 1.08 18.62
C LEU A 124 8.29 -0.29 19.21
N ILE A 125 9.41 -0.89 18.78
CA ILE A 125 9.91 -2.15 19.35
C ILE A 125 10.34 -1.97 20.81
N GLU A 126 10.99 -0.84 21.14
CA GLU A 126 11.36 -0.52 22.52
C GLU A 126 10.14 -0.34 23.42
N GLU A 127 9.06 0.26 22.91
CA GLU A 127 7.84 0.56 23.66
C GLU A 127 6.87 -0.65 23.74
N TYR A 128 6.66 -1.34 22.62
CA TYR A 128 5.62 -2.37 22.47
C TYR A 128 6.16 -3.78 22.31
N THR A 129 7.48 -3.96 22.21
CA THR A 129 8.11 -5.20 21.76
C THR A 129 7.63 -5.63 20.36
N GLY A 130 8.26 -6.59 19.73
CA GLY A 130 7.87 -7.08 18.41
C GLY A 130 9.06 -7.29 17.48
N ASP A 131 8.74 -7.72 16.27
CA ASP A 131 9.75 -8.05 15.25
C ASP A 131 9.67 -7.07 14.08
N HIS A 132 10.82 -6.62 13.60
CA HIS A 132 10.97 -5.72 12.45
C HIS A 132 11.06 -6.49 11.15
N TYR A 133 10.31 -6.01 10.13
CA TYR A 133 10.32 -6.55 8.78
C TYR A 133 10.43 -5.44 7.74
N THR A 134 11.02 -5.78 6.60
CA THR A 134 10.89 -5.02 5.35
C THR A 134 9.66 -5.52 4.57
N PHE A 135 9.26 -4.82 3.50
CA PHE A 135 8.16 -5.28 2.66
C PHE A 135 8.40 -6.68 2.08
N THR A 136 9.64 -6.96 1.66
CA THR A 136 10.01 -8.28 1.12
C THR A 136 9.90 -9.38 2.17
N THR A 137 10.41 -9.14 3.38
CA THR A 137 10.45 -10.16 4.44
C THR A 137 9.08 -10.39 5.04
N ILE A 138 8.22 -9.37 5.18
CA ILE A 138 6.86 -9.56 5.70
C ILE A 138 5.97 -10.33 4.71
N ARG A 139 6.13 -10.12 3.40
CA ARG A 139 5.45 -10.92 2.39
C ARG A 139 5.81 -12.39 2.48
N GLN A 140 7.09 -12.72 2.68
CA GLN A 140 7.56 -14.09 2.87
C GLN A 140 7.00 -14.71 4.15
N GLN A 141 7.01 -13.97 5.26
CA GLN A 141 6.50 -14.42 6.55
C GLN A 141 5.04 -14.86 6.48
N LEU A 142 4.18 -14.07 5.83
CA LEU A 142 2.76 -14.39 5.69
C LEU A 142 2.45 -15.48 4.66
N SER A 143 3.37 -15.79 3.75
CA SER A 143 3.19 -16.87 2.77
C SER A 143 3.36 -18.26 3.36
N HIS A 144 3.88 -18.39 4.57
CA HIS A 144 4.14 -19.65 5.26
C HIS A 144 3.06 -20.01 6.30
N HIS A 145 2.00 -19.21 6.41
CA HIS A 145 0.83 -19.44 7.27
C HIS A 145 -0.44 -19.57 6.44
#